data_80c64505851ecad6db2778282e32cacc
#
_entry.id   80c64505851ecad6db2778282e32cacc
#
_cell.length_a   1.000
_cell.length_b   1.000
_cell.length_c   1.000
_cell.angle_alpha   90.00
_cell.angle_beta   90.00
_cell.angle_gamma   90.00
#
_symmetry.space_group_name_H-M   'P 1'
#
loop_
_entity.id
_entity.type
_entity.pdbx_description
1 polymer ?
#
loop_
_entity_poly.entity_id
_entity_poly.type
_entity_poly.pdbx_seq_one_letter_code
_entity_poly.pdbx_strand_id
1 'polypeptide(L)'
;MGQKYAVLIKMKSIKGSTKEARDFLASQIGCDGLIAGAILVDSIVENMLATFFIYLNKPRIPTKIFKDESKAKEWLELYVVKN
;
A
#
# COMPACT_ATOMS: atom_id res chain seq x y z
N MET A 1 3.61 -6.87 -23.14
CA MET A 1 3.16 -5.91 -22.48
C MET A 1 2.78 -6.15 -21.11
N GLY A 2 3.18 -5.44 -20.16
CA GLY A 2 2.85 -5.62 -18.79
C GLY A 2 1.42 -5.24 -18.50
N GLN A 3 0.84 -5.90 -17.55
CA GLN A 3 -0.46 -5.53 -17.05
C GLN A 3 -0.31 -4.51 -15.94
N LYS A 4 -1.28 -3.63 -15.83
CA LYS A 4 -1.29 -2.63 -14.78
C LYS A 4 -2.27 -3.05 -13.69
N TYR A 5 -1.88 -2.88 -12.45
CA TYR A 5 -2.70 -3.34 -11.35
C TYR A 5 -2.50 -2.47 -10.11
N ALA A 6 -3.43 -2.59 -9.18
CA ALA A 6 -3.34 -1.91 -7.90
C ALA A 6 -3.29 -2.96 -6.80
N VAL A 7 -2.72 -2.60 -5.66
CA VAL A 7 -2.54 -3.56 -4.57
C VAL A 7 -3.14 -3.02 -3.28
N LEU A 8 -3.72 -3.93 -2.50
CA LEU A 8 -4.19 -3.63 -1.17
C LEU A 8 -3.31 -4.41 -0.20
N ILE A 9 -2.61 -3.70 0.67
CA ILE A 9 -1.72 -4.31 1.63
C ILE A 9 -2.30 -4.16 3.03
N LYS A 10 -2.52 -5.28 3.71
CA LYS A 10 -3.04 -5.26 5.08
C LYS A 10 -1.88 -5.33 6.05
N MET A 11 -1.65 -4.24 6.78
CA MET A 11 -0.52 -4.18 7.70
C MET A 11 -0.56 -5.25 8.78
N LYS A 12 -1.74 -5.60 9.24
CA LYS A 12 -1.83 -6.60 10.30
C LYS A 12 -1.37 -7.98 9.86
N SER A 13 -1.25 -8.20 8.55
CA SER A 13 -0.76 -9.47 8.04
C SER A 13 0.77 -9.52 8.01
N ILE A 14 1.41 -8.40 8.23
CA ILE A 14 2.87 -8.32 8.18
C ILE A 14 3.41 -8.62 9.56
N LYS A 15 4.30 -9.60 9.65
CA LYS A 15 4.89 -9.98 10.91
C LYS A 15 6.37 -9.69 10.90
N GLY A 16 6.95 -9.53 12.10
CA GLY A 16 8.35 -9.30 12.21
C GLY A 16 8.66 -7.89 12.68
N SER A 17 9.89 -7.48 12.50
CA SER A 17 10.37 -6.20 12.97
C SER A 17 9.92 -5.07 12.06
N THR A 18 10.16 -3.84 12.53
CA THR A 18 9.89 -2.66 11.72
C THR A 18 10.65 -2.70 10.39
N LYS A 19 11.88 -3.20 10.43
CA LYS A 19 12.67 -3.30 9.21
C LYS A 19 12.03 -4.29 8.24
N GLU A 20 11.57 -5.42 8.76
CA GLU A 20 10.93 -6.42 7.91
C GLU A 20 9.64 -5.88 7.29
N ALA A 21 8.87 -5.13 8.06
CA ALA A 21 7.65 -4.53 7.55
C ALA A 21 7.96 -3.54 6.42
N ARG A 22 8.99 -2.71 6.62
CA ARG A 22 9.39 -1.76 5.58
C ARG A 22 9.85 -2.47 4.32
N ASP A 23 10.64 -3.53 4.50
CA ASP A 23 11.15 -4.28 3.35
C ASP A 23 9.98 -4.91 2.58
N PHE A 24 9.00 -5.45 3.29
CA PHE A 24 7.84 -6.04 2.65
C PHE A 24 7.07 -4.98 1.85
N LEU A 25 6.81 -3.82 2.47
CA LEU A 25 6.10 -2.75 1.79
C LEU A 25 6.85 -2.28 0.56
N ALA A 26 8.16 -2.15 0.68
CA ALA A 26 8.97 -1.70 -0.44
C ALA A 26 8.91 -2.68 -1.59
N SER A 27 8.92 -3.98 -1.29
CA SER A 27 8.86 -4.98 -2.35
C SER A 27 7.50 -4.99 -3.04
N GLN A 28 6.43 -4.75 -2.29
CA GLN A 28 5.09 -4.72 -2.87
C GLN A 28 4.86 -3.45 -3.70
N ILE A 29 5.32 -2.32 -3.20
CA ILE A 29 5.09 -1.04 -3.87
C ILE A 29 6.02 -0.84 -5.05
N GLY A 30 7.16 -1.52 -5.06
CA GLY A 30 8.14 -1.36 -6.12
C GLY A 30 7.95 -2.26 -7.32
N CYS A 31 6.87 -3.05 -7.37
CA CYS A 31 6.67 -3.98 -8.48
C CYS A 31 6.31 -3.26 -9.78
N ASP A 32 6.82 -3.78 -10.88
CA ASP A 32 6.48 -3.25 -12.19
C ASP A 32 5.01 -3.46 -12.46
N GLY A 33 4.39 -2.48 -13.12
CA GLY A 33 2.98 -2.59 -13.46
C GLY A 33 2.04 -2.11 -12.38
N LEU A 34 2.56 -1.82 -11.20
CA LEU A 34 1.74 -1.33 -10.11
C LEU A 34 1.42 0.14 -10.34
N ILE A 35 0.14 0.49 -10.31
CA ILE A 35 -0.29 1.86 -10.58
C ILE A 35 -0.84 2.57 -9.35
N ALA A 36 -1.18 1.83 -8.30
CA ALA A 36 -1.65 2.44 -7.07
C ALA A 36 -1.55 1.43 -5.94
N GLY A 37 -1.30 1.91 -4.74
CA GLY A 37 -1.21 1.06 -3.57
C GLY A 37 -2.00 1.62 -2.42
N ALA A 38 -2.82 0.79 -1.78
CA ALA A 38 -3.54 1.16 -0.57
C ALA A 38 -2.99 0.32 0.58
N ILE A 39 -2.72 0.98 1.70
CA ILE A 39 -2.21 0.31 2.88
C ILE A 39 -3.30 0.37 3.94
N LEU A 40 -3.82 -0.78 4.33
CA LEU A 40 -4.86 -0.87 5.32
C LEU A 40 -4.25 -1.06 6.69
N VAL A 41 -4.58 -0.16 7.62
CA VAL A 41 -4.04 -0.20 8.97
C VAL A 41 -5.17 -0.39 9.97
N ASP A 42 -4.84 -1.00 11.10
CA ASP A 42 -5.84 -1.33 12.11
C ASP A 42 -5.50 -0.76 13.48
N SER A 43 -4.40 -0.03 13.59
CA SER A 43 -3.98 0.54 14.86
C SER A 43 -3.18 1.81 14.62
N ILE A 44 -2.99 2.56 15.69
CA ILE A 44 -2.20 3.77 15.62
C ILE A 44 -0.75 3.44 15.25
N VAL A 45 -0.23 2.35 15.80
CA VAL A 45 1.14 1.95 15.51
C VAL A 45 1.30 1.61 14.03
N GLU A 46 0.35 0.86 13.48
CA GLU A 46 0.40 0.52 12.07
C GLU A 46 0.32 1.75 11.20
N ASN A 47 -0.53 2.70 11.58
CA ASN A 47 -0.65 3.93 10.84
C ASN A 47 0.67 4.70 10.83
N MET A 48 1.34 4.76 11.98
CA MET A 48 2.61 5.44 12.07
C MET A 48 3.67 4.77 11.22
N LEU A 49 3.72 3.45 11.22
CA LEU A 49 4.69 2.72 10.41
C LEU A 49 4.44 2.94 8.92
N ALA A 50 3.19 2.89 8.50
CA ALA A 50 2.86 3.10 7.10
C ALA A 50 3.19 4.53 6.67
N THR A 51 2.87 5.51 7.51
CA THR A 51 3.17 6.90 7.22
C THR A 51 4.67 7.11 7.09
N PHE A 52 5.43 6.52 7.99
CA PHE A 52 6.88 6.64 7.98
C PHE A 52 7.46 6.01 6.71
N PHE A 53 6.92 4.86 6.33
CA PHE A 53 7.35 4.20 5.10
C PHE A 53 7.15 5.11 3.88
N ILE A 54 5.96 5.69 3.77
CA ILE A 54 5.66 6.55 2.63
C ILE A 54 6.60 7.75 2.61
N TYR A 55 6.84 8.33 3.79
CA TYR A 55 7.71 9.49 3.89
C TYR A 55 9.14 9.17 3.43
N LEU A 56 9.65 8.03 3.85
CA LEU A 56 11.03 7.66 3.53
C LEU A 56 11.19 7.15 2.10
N ASN A 57 10.25 6.36 1.63
CA ASN A 57 10.39 5.72 0.33
C ASN A 57 9.91 6.58 -0.82
N LYS A 58 9.01 7.51 -0.55
CA LYS A 58 8.48 8.39 -1.59
C LYS A 58 8.08 7.61 -2.83
N PRO A 59 7.10 6.71 -2.70
CA PRO A 59 6.70 5.87 -3.84
C PRO A 59 6.33 6.72 -5.05
N ARG A 60 6.64 6.22 -6.22
CA ARG A 60 6.32 6.95 -7.45
C ARG A 60 4.86 6.85 -7.82
N ILE A 61 4.16 5.88 -7.27
CA ILE A 61 2.75 5.69 -7.57
C ILE A 61 1.92 6.26 -6.43
N PRO A 62 0.65 6.60 -6.69
CA PRO A 62 -0.25 7.02 -5.62
C PRO A 62 -0.32 5.94 -4.56
N THR A 63 -0.06 6.31 -3.32
CA THR A 63 -0.06 5.38 -2.19
C THR A 63 -0.79 6.06 -1.05
N LYS A 64 -1.81 5.39 -0.52
CA LYS A 64 -2.64 5.99 0.50
C LYS A 64 -2.94 5.00 1.62
N ILE A 65 -3.13 5.53 2.83
CA ILE A 65 -3.38 4.72 4.02
C ILE A 65 -4.86 4.80 4.35
N PHE A 66 -5.45 3.64 4.65
CA PHE A 66 -6.87 3.56 4.98
C PHE A 66 -7.06 2.76 6.27
N LYS A 67 -8.14 3.07 6.97
CA LYS A 67 -8.56 2.29 8.12
C LYS A 67 -9.75 1.41 7.79
N ASP A 68 -10.42 1.68 6.68
CA ASP A 68 -11.62 0.97 6.26
C ASP A 68 -11.33 0.28 4.93
N GLU A 69 -11.48 -1.03 4.92
CA GLU A 69 -11.16 -1.81 3.72
C GLU A 69 -12.06 -1.44 2.55
N SER A 70 -13.34 -1.18 2.80
CA SER A 70 -14.26 -0.79 1.74
C SER A 70 -13.81 0.48 1.05
N LYS A 71 -13.38 1.45 1.85
CA LYS A 71 -12.93 2.71 1.27
C LYS A 71 -11.62 2.55 0.51
N ALA A 72 -10.75 1.68 1.01
CA ALA A 72 -9.52 1.38 0.30
C ALA A 72 -9.81 0.79 -1.07
N LYS A 73 -10.74 -0.15 -1.13
CA LYS A 73 -11.09 -0.78 -2.39
C LYS A 73 -11.74 0.19 -3.36
N GLU A 74 -12.61 1.06 -2.86
CA GLU A 74 -13.22 2.08 -3.70
C GLU A 74 -12.18 2.99 -4.31
N TRP A 75 -11.21 3.39 -3.50
CA TRP A 75 -10.15 4.26 -3.99
C TRP A 75 -9.31 3.56 -5.05
N LEU A 76 -8.97 2.29 -4.81
CA LEU A 76 -8.17 1.55 -5.77
C LEU A 76 -8.89 1.38 -7.10
N GLU A 77 -10.22 1.23 -7.07
CA GLU A 77 -10.99 1.07 -8.28
C GLU A 77 -10.89 2.27 -9.20
N LEU A 78 -10.63 3.45 -8.64
CA LEU A 78 -10.46 4.64 -9.46
C LEU A 78 -9.29 4.50 -10.43
N TYR A 79 -8.33 3.66 -10.10
CA TYR A 79 -7.13 3.51 -10.91
C TYR A 79 -7.19 2.33 -11.86
N VAL A 80 -8.03 1.34 -11.58
CA VAL A 80 -8.08 0.13 -12.39
C VAL A 80 -9.34 -0.01 -13.22
N VAL A 81 -10.29 0.89 -13.04
CA VAL A 81 -11.53 0.84 -13.80
C VAL A 81 -11.23 1.15 -15.26
N LYS A 82 -11.85 0.37 -16.14
CA LYS A 82 -11.66 0.60 -17.56
C LYS A 82 -12.86 1.26 -18.15
N ASN A 83 -12.61 2.00 -19.13
CA ASN A 83 -13.70 2.64 -19.86
C ASN A 83 -14.20 1.78 -20.92
#